data_50a367e8c65ceca916393f37e91274de
#
_entry.id   50a367e8c65ceca916393f37e91274de
#
_cell.length_a   1.000
_cell.length_b   1.000
_cell.length_c   1.000
_cell.angle_alpha   90.00
_cell.angle_beta   90.00
_cell.angle_gamma   90.00
#
_symmetry.space_group_name_H-M   'P 1'
#
loop_
_entity.id
_entity.type
_entity.pdbx_description
1 polymer ?
#
loop_
_entity_poly.entity_id
_entity_poly.type
_entity_poly.pdbx_seq_one_letter_code
_entity_poly.pdbx_strand_id
1 'polypeptide(L)'
;MRLSTFITANLDAILLDWVAFAGKQLPAARNLGEVALLDHGRTMLQEIVINMERPEGETERKAKSEGTSSEASTAATVPSRSHARQRESQGFEIGQMIAEYRALRATVLRLWQAAHPRPETDDLEDMVRFNEALDQALAESVDVFVEEVDRARDLFLGMMGHDLRGPLSTIASCAAVELRKRPEEGRYALLTLRSVAQMKALLNDLMEFTAHRLGKGLAIAPAPLKLDEFARDTMDEINAVYSERALALESVGDMRGAWDGTRLHQALSNLLFNALKYGYVGQPIGVVIDGTGKDEIQPTVRNSGKPIAPHMVPRLFDPLVREPRDEQDDGGDASLPLVSGANLGLGLYVVREIALAHGGSVSVESHGSNTAFTLCLPRFTSTAAQPITRHAAPAAS
;
A
#
# COMPACT_ATOMS: atom_id res chain seq x y z
N MET A 1 16.01 44.64 -13.84
CA MET A 1 16.31 44.02 -12.52
C MET A 1 15.84 42.58 -12.57
N ARG A 2 16.70 41.60 -12.22
CA ARG A 2 16.33 40.18 -12.27
C ARG A 2 15.15 39.87 -11.37
N LEU A 3 14.32 38.92 -11.77
CA LEU A 3 13.12 38.54 -11.02
C LEU A 3 13.46 37.97 -9.62
N SER A 4 14.55 37.23 -9.47
CA SER A 4 15.03 36.73 -8.16
C SER A 4 15.37 37.90 -7.21
N THR A 5 16.07 38.93 -7.72
CA THR A 5 16.37 40.13 -6.95
C THR A 5 15.11 40.92 -6.59
N PHE A 6 14.14 41.01 -7.52
CA PHE A 6 12.85 41.62 -7.24
C PHE A 6 12.08 40.96 -6.15
N ILE A 7 11.98 39.61 -6.20
CA ILE A 7 11.31 38.80 -5.16
C ILE A 7 11.94 39.05 -3.80
N THR A 8 13.26 39.00 -3.72
CA THR A 8 14.01 39.22 -2.47
C THR A 8 13.78 40.64 -1.91
N ALA A 9 13.81 41.66 -2.77
CA ALA A 9 13.62 43.06 -2.37
C ALA A 9 12.17 43.40 -1.98
N ASN A 10 11.17 42.67 -2.50
CA ASN A 10 9.75 42.95 -2.28
C ASN A 10 9.03 41.81 -1.51
N LEU A 11 9.76 40.99 -0.78
CA LEU A 11 9.27 39.78 -0.15
C LEU A 11 8.04 40.06 0.73
N ASP A 12 8.10 41.08 1.58
CA ASP A 12 7.01 41.43 2.49
C ASP A 12 5.74 41.90 1.76
N ALA A 13 5.91 42.67 0.70
CA ALA A 13 4.78 43.13 -0.12
C ALA A 13 4.09 41.98 -0.87
N ILE A 14 4.87 41.03 -1.39
CA ILE A 14 4.36 39.83 -2.05
C ILE A 14 3.59 38.97 -1.04
N LEU A 15 4.14 38.77 0.15
CA LEU A 15 3.53 37.96 1.19
C LEU A 15 2.24 38.54 1.75
N LEU A 16 2.19 39.86 1.96
CA LEU A 16 0.96 40.53 2.41
C LEU A 16 -0.19 40.37 1.39
N ASP A 17 0.10 40.55 0.11
CA ASP A 17 -0.90 40.38 -0.95
C ASP A 17 -1.36 38.90 -1.07
N TRP A 18 -0.41 37.96 -0.97
CA TRP A 18 -0.70 36.54 -0.99
C TRP A 18 -1.55 36.08 0.22
N VAL A 19 -1.23 36.53 1.44
CA VAL A 19 -2.00 36.23 2.66
C VAL A 19 -3.42 36.79 2.57
N ALA A 20 -3.59 37.98 2.01
CA ALA A 20 -4.91 38.55 1.80
C ALA A 20 -5.75 37.69 0.83
N PHE A 21 -5.14 37.04 -0.14
CA PHE A 21 -5.80 36.06 -1.00
C PHE A 21 -6.10 34.75 -0.25
N ALA A 22 -5.11 34.17 0.42
CA ALA A 22 -5.24 32.90 1.14
C ALA A 22 -6.35 32.97 2.20
N GLY A 23 -6.41 34.03 2.99
CA GLY A 23 -7.45 34.23 4.01
C GLY A 23 -8.88 34.35 3.46
N LYS A 24 -9.05 34.76 2.20
CA LYS A 24 -10.36 34.88 1.54
C LYS A 24 -10.84 33.60 0.89
N GLN A 25 -9.92 32.82 0.31
CA GLN A 25 -10.24 31.70 -0.56
C GLN A 25 -10.16 30.34 0.13
N LEU A 26 -9.41 30.23 1.22
CA LEU A 26 -9.10 28.95 1.86
C LEU A 26 -9.75 28.88 3.25
N PRO A 27 -10.85 28.10 3.44
CA PRO A 27 -11.50 27.95 4.75
C PRO A 27 -10.56 27.47 5.84
N ALA A 28 -9.63 26.56 5.53
CA ALA A 28 -8.64 26.04 6.47
C ALA A 28 -7.60 27.10 6.90
N ALA A 29 -7.26 28.05 6.01
CA ALA A 29 -6.35 29.16 6.33
C ALA A 29 -6.92 30.15 7.36
N ARG A 30 -8.22 30.20 7.54
CA ARG A 30 -8.88 31.08 8.54
C ARG A 30 -8.57 30.68 9.97
N ASN A 31 -8.21 29.42 10.19
CA ASN A 31 -7.84 28.90 11.51
C ASN A 31 -6.31 29.06 11.80
N LEU A 32 -5.55 29.49 10.78
CA LEU A 32 -4.12 29.74 10.93
C LEU A 32 -3.91 31.22 11.26
N GLY A 33 -3.09 31.47 12.28
CA GLY A 33 -2.66 32.82 12.59
C GLY A 33 -1.92 33.44 11.38
N GLU A 34 -2.14 34.73 11.11
CA GLU A 34 -1.54 35.47 10.01
C GLU A 34 0.00 35.36 10.00
N VAL A 35 0.62 35.28 11.18
CA VAL A 35 2.07 35.10 11.36
C VAL A 35 2.56 33.76 10.81
N ALA A 36 1.83 32.67 11.04
CA ALA A 36 2.21 31.36 10.55
C ALA A 36 2.09 31.24 9.01
N LEU A 37 1.13 31.94 8.42
CA LEU A 37 0.99 32.04 6.97
C LEU A 37 2.15 32.83 6.35
N LEU A 38 2.54 33.96 6.95
CA LEU A 38 3.63 34.82 6.49
C LEU A 38 4.98 34.10 6.54
N ASP A 39 5.32 33.45 7.65
CA ASP A 39 6.59 32.71 7.79
C ASP A 39 6.71 31.60 6.77
N HIS A 40 5.59 30.98 6.49
CA HIS A 40 5.52 29.87 5.56
C HIS A 40 5.70 30.33 4.10
N GLY A 41 4.94 31.33 3.66
CA GLY A 41 5.11 31.92 2.33
C GLY A 41 6.51 32.49 2.11
N ARG A 42 7.14 33.01 3.15
CA ARG A 42 8.54 33.47 3.14
C ARG A 42 9.50 32.34 2.80
N THR A 43 9.36 31.21 3.47
CA THR A 43 10.22 30.03 3.25
C THR A 43 10.06 29.50 1.83
N MET A 44 8.82 29.42 1.32
CA MET A 44 8.54 29.00 -0.08
C MET A 44 9.21 29.92 -1.10
N LEU A 45 9.07 31.25 -0.95
CA LEU A 45 9.65 32.21 -1.88
C LEU A 45 11.19 32.18 -1.83
N GLN A 46 11.79 32.00 -0.66
CA GLN A 46 13.25 31.86 -0.52
C GLN A 46 13.77 30.61 -1.24
N GLU A 47 13.07 29.48 -1.14
CA GLU A 47 13.42 28.26 -1.84
C GLU A 47 13.33 28.44 -3.37
N ILE A 48 12.27 29.05 -3.85
CA ILE A 48 12.09 29.36 -5.28
C ILE A 48 13.24 30.25 -5.78
N VAL A 49 13.61 31.28 -5.04
CA VAL A 49 14.73 32.18 -5.39
C VAL A 49 16.06 31.42 -5.47
N ILE A 50 16.35 30.56 -4.49
CA ILE A 50 17.55 29.71 -4.47
C ILE A 50 17.59 28.81 -5.71
N ASN A 51 16.46 28.19 -6.07
CA ASN A 51 16.35 27.35 -7.26
C ASN A 51 16.54 28.15 -8.56
N MET A 52 16.02 29.36 -8.64
CA MET A 52 16.22 30.25 -9.80
C MET A 52 17.68 30.68 -10.01
N GLU A 53 18.43 30.84 -8.93
CA GLU A 53 19.84 31.28 -8.97
C GLU A 53 20.83 30.16 -9.18
N ARG A 54 20.40 28.91 -9.04
CA ARG A 54 21.26 27.73 -9.22
C ARG A 54 21.67 27.61 -10.70
N PRO A 55 22.98 27.50 -11.01
CA PRO A 55 23.41 27.24 -12.37
C PRO A 55 22.98 25.84 -12.81
N GLU A 56 22.18 25.76 -13.86
CA GLU A 56 21.67 24.50 -14.41
C GLU A 56 22.26 24.23 -15.80
N GLY A 57 22.71 22.98 -16.03
CA GLY A 57 23.11 22.52 -17.34
C GLY A 57 21.91 22.23 -18.27
N GLU A 58 22.11 22.21 -19.59
CA GLU A 58 21.03 21.91 -20.57
C GLU A 58 20.37 20.54 -20.32
N THR A 59 21.12 19.54 -19.89
CA THR A 59 20.62 18.20 -19.52
C THR A 59 19.73 18.21 -18.29
N GLU A 60 20.05 19.03 -17.31
CA GLU A 60 19.21 19.19 -16.09
C GLU A 60 17.89 19.91 -16.41
N ARG A 61 17.95 20.95 -17.24
CA ARG A 61 16.75 21.66 -17.72
C ARG A 61 15.80 20.74 -18.47
N LYS A 62 16.34 19.91 -19.36
CA LYS A 62 15.54 18.94 -20.11
C LYS A 62 14.90 17.90 -19.19
N ALA A 63 15.63 17.35 -18.23
CA ALA A 63 15.12 16.40 -17.26
C ALA A 63 14.02 17.00 -16.37
N LYS A 64 14.14 18.27 -15.96
CA LYS A 64 13.08 18.99 -15.23
C LYS A 64 11.83 19.20 -16.06
N SER A 65 11.97 19.64 -17.32
CA SER A 65 10.84 19.86 -18.21
C SER A 65 10.10 18.56 -18.58
N GLU A 66 10.79 17.43 -18.58
CA GLU A 66 10.24 16.10 -18.84
C GLU A 66 9.72 15.37 -17.57
N GLY A 67 9.88 15.99 -16.38
CA GLY A 67 9.48 15.37 -15.10
C GLY A 67 10.31 14.14 -14.72
N THR A 68 11.49 13.95 -15.33
CA THR A 68 12.37 12.80 -15.13
C THR A 68 13.54 13.09 -14.18
N SER A 69 13.61 14.26 -13.58
CA SER A 69 14.66 14.63 -12.63
C SER A 69 14.52 13.81 -11.33
N SER A 70 15.32 12.75 -11.20
CA SER A 70 15.30 11.82 -10.04
C SER A 70 16.24 12.26 -8.92
N GLU A 71 16.79 13.45 -8.92
CA GLU A 71 17.73 13.88 -7.90
C GLU A 71 17.04 14.63 -6.78
N ALA A 72 16.90 13.92 -5.66
CA ALA A 72 16.84 14.52 -4.33
C ALA A 72 18.05 15.44 -4.12
N SER A 73 17.94 16.69 -4.53
CA SER A 73 18.89 17.73 -4.15
C SER A 73 18.75 17.94 -2.64
N THR A 74 19.67 17.39 -1.88
CA THR A 74 19.64 17.21 -0.42
C THR A 74 19.61 18.49 0.40
N ALA A 75 19.70 19.66 -0.18
CA ALA A 75 19.74 20.94 0.54
C ALA A 75 18.55 21.87 0.25
N ALA A 76 17.93 21.80 -0.95
CA ALA A 76 16.83 22.71 -1.34
C ALA A 76 15.43 22.13 -1.07
N THR A 77 15.32 20.82 -0.81
CA THR A 77 14.05 20.09 -0.66
C THR A 77 13.44 20.15 0.74
N VAL A 78 14.15 20.65 1.75
CA VAL A 78 13.68 20.67 3.14
C VAL A 78 12.46 21.58 3.36
N PRO A 79 12.39 22.80 2.81
CA PRO A 79 11.25 23.70 2.99
C PRO A 79 9.94 23.21 2.34
N SER A 80 9.96 22.76 1.07
CA SER A 80 8.76 22.23 0.38
C SER A 80 8.20 21.01 1.10
N ARG A 81 9.07 20.12 1.59
CA ARG A 81 8.68 18.96 2.38
C ARG A 81 8.10 19.35 3.74
N SER A 82 8.68 20.36 4.41
CA SER A 82 8.14 20.89 5.65
C SER A 82 6.77 21.52 5.45
N HIS A 83 6.58 22.24 4.32
CA HIS A 83 5.30 22.80 3.92
C HIS A 83 4.21 21.76 3.80
N ALA A 84 4.44 20.75 2.99
CA ALA A 84 3.47 19.69 2.74
C ALA A 84 3.03 18.99 4.03
N ARG A 85 3.97 18.63 4.92
CA ARG A 85 3.69 18.02 6.21
C ARG A 85 2.85 18.91 7.12
N GLN A 86 3.19 20.19 7.15
CA GLN A 86 2.46 21.15 7.97
C GLN A 86 1.03 21.35 7.47
N ARG A 87 0.82 21.40 6.14
CA ARG A 87 -0.52 21.55 5.56
C ARG A 87 -1.39 20.30 5.77
N GLU A 88 -0.81 19.12 5.64
CA GLU A 88 -1.50 17.87 5.96
C GLU A 88 -1.95 17.84 7.42
N SER A 89 -1.04 18.10 8.37
CA SER A 89 -1.35 18.12 9.81
C SER A 89 -2.40 19.17 10.21
N GLN A 90 -2.58 20.22 9.40
CA GLN A 90 -3.57 21.28 9.57
C GLN A 90 -4.91 20.97 8.88
N GLY A 91 -5.06 19.80 8.25
CA GLY A 91 -6.30 19.38 7.58
C GLY A 91 -6.55 20.09 6.25
N PHE A 92 -5.51 20.57 5.57
CA PHE A 92 -5.64 21.09 4.21
C PHE A 92 -5.91 19.95 3.23
N GLU A 93 -6.70 20.24 2.20
CA GLU A 93 -6.83 19.37 1.03
C GLU A 93 -5.74 19.71 0.01
N ILE A 94 -5.32 18.71 -0.78
CA ILE A 94 -4.30 18.88 -1.81
C ILE A 94 -4.66 20.01 -2.80
N GLY A 95 -5.93 20.15 -3.13
CA GLY A 95 -6.42 21.24 -3.99
C GLY A 95 -6.19 22.63 -3.40
N GLN A 96 -6.25 22.77 -2.08
CA GLN A 96 -6.00 24.03 -1.36
C GLN A 96 -4.51 24.37 -1.40
N MET A 97 -3.62 23.38 -1.21
CA MET A 97 -2.18 23.57 -1.34
C MET A 97 -1.78 23.98 -2.76
N ILE A 98 -2.35 23.37 -3.78
CA ILE A 98 -2.14 23.78 -5.18
C ILE A 98 -2.62 25.23 -5.40
N ALA A 99 -3.74 25.62 -4.80
CA ALA A 99 -4.26 26.99 -4.90
C ALA A 99 -3.32 28.04 -4.25
N GLU A 100 -2.62 27.68 -3.16
CA GLU A 100 -1.59 28.55 -2.55
C GLU A 100 -0.45 28.83 -3.52
N TYR A 101 0.10 27.82 -4.19
CA TYR A 101 1.17 27.99 -5.20
C TYR A 101 0.71 28.80 -6.40
N ARG A 102 -0.53 28.57 -6.89
CA ARG A 102 -1.11 29.36 -7.99
C ARG A 102 -1.28 30.83 -7.62
N ALA A 103 -1.73 31.10 -6.41
CA ALA A 103 -1.88 32.46 -5.90
C ALA A 103 -0.53 33.16 -5.79
N LEU A 104 0.49 32.44 -5.28
CA LEU A 104 1.85 32.96 -5.15
C LEU A 104 2.42 33.32 -6.52
N ARG A 105 2.29 32.45 -7.52
CA ARG A 105 2.67 32.72 -8.92
C ARG A 105 2.03 34.00 -9.46
N ALA A 106 0.70 34.07 -9.31
CA ALA A 106 -0.05 35.22 -9.83
C ALA A 106 0.35 36.51 -9.14
N THR A 107 0.56 36.51 -7.84
CA THR A 107 0.98 37.70 -7.08
C THR A 107 2.37 38.19 -7.51
N VAL A 108 3.35 37.27 -7.57
CA VAL A 108 4.72 37.63 -7.98
C VAL A 108 4.75 38.22 -9.37
N LEU A 109 4.15 37.53 -10.35
CA LEU A 109 4.16 37.97 -11.73
C LEU A 109 3.43 39.32 -11.93
N ARG A 110 2.30 39.50 -11.26
CA ARG A 110 1.53 40.76 -11.32
C ARG A 110 2.31 41.93 -10.74
N LEU A 111 2.95 41.77 -9.58
CA LEU A 111 3.74 42.82 -8.95
C LEU A 111 5.00 43.14 -9.78
N TRP A 112 5.65 42.12 -10.32
CA TRP A 112 6.82 42.28 -11.15
C TRP A 112 6.51 43.01 -12.48
N GLN A 113 5.43 42.63 -13.17
CA GLN A 113 4.97 43.33 -14.37
C GLN A 113 4.62 44.81 -14.12
N ALA A 114 4.02 45.12 -12.98
CA ALA A 114 3.73 46.47 -12.58
C ALA A 114 5.00 47.32 -12.38
N ALA A 115 6.06 46.70 -11.85
CA ALA A 115 7.37 47.36 -11.65
C ALA A 115 8.22 47.43 -12.95
N HIS A 116 7.92 46.57 -13.95
CA HIS A 116 8.67 46.43 -15.20
C HIS A 116 7.73 46.53 -16.42
N PRO A 117 7.26 47.76 -16.78
CA PRO A 117 6.27 47.94 -17.84
C PRO A 117 6.83 47.72 -19.26
N ARG A 118 8.13 47.58 -19.40
CA ARG A 118 8.81 47.25 -20.67
C ARG A 118 9.72 46.04 -20.44
N PRO A 119 9.26 44.83 -20.79
CA PRO A 119 10.07 43.63 -20.63
C PRO A 119 11.24 43.62 -21.60
N GLU A 120 12.41 43.18 -21.11
CA GLU A 120 13.62 42.92 -21.88
C GLU A 120 13.71 41.40 -22.19
N THR A 121 14.64 41.01 -23.04
CA THR A 121 14.80 39.55 -23.40
C THR A 121 15.14 38.69 -22.19
N ASP A 122 15.95 39.21 -21.27
CA ASP A 122 16.36 38.52 -20.03
C ASP A 122 15.19 38.32 -19.07
N ASP A 123 14.17 39.17 -19.12
CA ASP A 123 12.97 39.05 -18.29
C ASP A 123 12.15 37.81 -18.64
N LEU A 124 12.14 37.41 -19.91
CA LEU A 124 11.47 36.18 -20.35
C LEU A 124 12.16 34.94 -19.80
N GLU A 125 13.49 34.92 -19.82
CA GLU A 125 14.27 33.81 -19.24
C GLU A 125 14.05 33.73 -17.73
N ASP A 126 14.03 34.84 -17.01
CA ASP A 126 13.73 34.91 -15.59
C ASP A 126 12.32 34.37 -15.26
N MET A 127 11.32 34.71 -16.12
CA MET A 127 9.95 34.16 -15.98
C MET A 127 9.90 32.66 -16.19
N VAL A 128 10.63 32.13 -17.16
CA VAL A 128 10.70 30.66 -17.40
C VAL A 128 11.30 30.00 -16.18
N ARG A 129 12.46 30.46 -15.70
CA ARG A 129 13.12 29.92 -14.50
C ARG A 129 12.23 29.96 -13.25
N PHE A 130 11.50 31.05 -13.06
CA PHE A 130 10.57 31.17 -11.93
C PHE A 130 9.44 30.14 -12.02
N ASN A 131 8.86 29.93 -13.20
CA ASN A 131 7.81 28.95 -13.38
C ASN A 131 8.34 27.54 -13.17
N GLU A 132 9.51 27.20 -13.70
CA GLU A 132 10.15 25.90 -13.52
C GLU A 132 10.46 25.62 -12.02
N ALA A 133 11.02 26.59 -11.31
CA ALA A 133 11.31 26.46 -9.88
C ALA A 133 10.04 26.29 -9.03
N LEU A 134 8.97 27.02 -9.38
CA LEU A 134 7.69 26.93 -8.68
C LEU A 134 6.97 25.63 -8.97
N ASP A 135 6.99 25.15 -10.22
CA ASP A 135 6.38 23.87 -10.60
C ASP A 135 7.13 22.70 -9.97
N GLN A 136 8.46 22.77 -9.85
CA GLN A 136 9.26 21.80 -9.11
C GLN A 136 8.90 21.77 -7.61
N ALA A 137 8.84 22.94 -6.96
CA ALA A 137 8.48 23.03 -5.55
C ALA A 137 7.04 22.53 -5.29
N LEU A 138 6.11 22.79 -6.24
CA LEU A 138 4.76 22.28 -6.19
C LEU A 138 4.73 20.73 -6.29
N ALA A 139 5.44 20.16 -7.27
CA ALA A 139 5.49 18.72 -7.47
C ALA A 139 6.04 18.01 -6.23
N GLU A 140 7.15 18.49 -5.66
CA GLU A 140 7.74 17.94 -4.43
C GLU A 140 6.80 18.06 -3.24
N SER A 141 6.06 19.15 -3.12
CA SER A 141 5.07 19.34 -2.05
C SER A 141 3.88 18.40 -2.21
N VAL A 142 3.42 18.15 -3.43
CA VAL A 142 2.32 17.21 -3.71
C VAL A 142 2.73 15.79 -3.35
N ASP A 143 3.93 15.35 -3.74
CA ASP A 143 4.43 14.02 -3.43
C ASP A 143 4.51 13.78 -1.93
N VAL A 144 5.09 14.72 -1.18
CA VAL A 144 5.19 14.63 0.29
C VAL A 144 3.81 14.66 0.95
N PHE A 145 2.89 15.52 0.46
CA PHE A 145 1.53 15.58 1.01
C PHE A 145 0.81 14.24 0.84
N VAL A 146 0.90 13.62 -0.33
CA VAL A 146 0.31 12.30 -0.59
C VAL A 146 0.94 11.23 0.30
N GLU A 147 2.29 11.25 0.45
CA GLU A 147 2.99 10.31 1.35
C GLU A 147 2.53 10.44 2.81
N GLU A 148 2.35 11.67 3.32
CA GLU A 148 1.92 11.88 4.72
C GLU A 148 0.44 11.49 4.93
N VAL A 149 -0.45 11.78 3.98
CA VAL A 149 -1.85 11.32 4.03
C VAL A 149 -1.92 9.79 4.04
N ASP A 150 -1.17 9.13 3.16
CA ASP A 150 -1.11 7.67 3.11
C ASP A 150 -0.55 7.11 4.42
N ARG A 151 0.52 7.72 4.95
CA ARG A 151 1.11 7.32 6.24
C ARG A 151 0.13 7.46 7.41
N ALA A 152 -0.57 8.59 7.49
CA ALA A 152 -1.58 8.83 8.54
C ALA A 152 -2.71 7.80 8.46
N ARG A 153 -3.20 7.51 7.25
CA ARG A 153 -4.21 6.48 7.01
C ARG A 153 -3.72 5.10 7.45
N ASP A 154 -2.49 4.73 7.09
CA ASP A 154 -1.93 3.42 7.40
C ASP A 154 -1.70 3.26 8.92
N LEU A 155 -1.25 4.32 9.61
CA LEU A 155 -1.14 4.34 11.07
C LEU A 155 -2.52 4.19 11.75
N PHE A 156 -3.53 4.90 11.25
CA PHE A 156 -4.90 4.80 11.76
C PHE A 156 -5.45 3.39 11.61
N LEU A 157 -5.29 2.78 10.44
CA LEU A 157 -5.71 1.40 10.19
C LEU A 157 -4.97 0.40 11.11
N GLY A 158 -3.67 0.61 11.33
CA GLY A 158 -2.87 -0.20 12.25
C GLY A 158 -3.36 -0.12 13.71
N MET A 159 -3.67 1.09 14.20
CA MET A 159 -4.22 1.29 15.55
C MET A 159 -5.61 0.67 15.70
N MET A 160 -6.52 0.91 14.74
CA MET A 160 -7.86 0.31 14.72
C MET A 160 -7.78 -1.22 14.74
N GLY A 161 -6.82 -1.78 13.99
CA GLY A 161 -6.59 -3.21 13.99
C GLY A 161 -6.22 -3.79 15.35
N HIS A 162 -5.37 -3.12 16.08
CA HIS A 162 -5.00 -3.52 17.45
C HIS A 162 -6.21 -3.44 18.39
N ASP A 163 -6.97 -2.35 18.35
CA ASP A 163 -8.06 -2.09 19.29
C ASP A 163 -9.27 -3.00 19.08
N LEU A 164 -9.47 -3.49 17.85
CA LEU A 164 -10.54 -4.44 17.55
C LEU A 164 -10.23 -5.87 17.98
N ARG A 165 -8.96 -6.25 18.19
CA ARG A 165 -8.62 -7.61 18.68
C ARG A 165 -9.15 -7.91 20.07
N GLY A 166 -9.15 -6.92 20.96
CA GLY A 166 -9.63 -7.06 22.32
C GLY A 166 -11.11 -7.51 22.39
N PRO A 167 -12.06 -6.74 21.88
CA PRO A 167 -13.48 -7.10 21.89
C PRO A 167 -13.76 -8.40 21.13
N LEU A 168 -13.09 -8.67 20.01
CA LEU A 168 -13.22 -9.93 19.30
C LEU A 168 -12.76 -11.12 20.14
N SER A 169 -11.67 -10.98 20.90
CA SER A 169 -11.21 -12.03 21.82
C SER A 169 -12.20 -12.28 22.95
N THR A 170 -12.85 -11.24 23.46
CA THR A 170 -13.90 -11.35 24.48
C THR A 170 -15.12 -12.10 23.94
N ILE A 171 -15.62 -11.74 22.76
CA ILE A 171 -16.75 -12.43 22.10
C ILE A 171 -16.42 -13.90 21.86
N ALA A 172 -15.21 -14.21 21.36
CA ALA A 172 -14.77 -15.57 21.16
C ALA A 172 -14.74 -16.38 22.48
N SER A 173 -14.22 -15.79 23.56
CA SER A 173 -14.17 -16.43 24.87
C SER A 173 -15.57 -16.70 25.42
N CYS A 174 -16.51 -15.77 25.30
CA CYS A 174 -17.90 -15.94 25.71
C CYS A 174 -18.58 -17.08 24.91
N ALA A 175 -18.41 -17.09 23.59
CA ALA A 175 -18.97 -18.14 22.73
C ALA A 175 -18.38 -19.53 23.05
N ALA A 176 -17.06 -19.61 23.32
CA ALA A 176 -16.41 -20.86 23.69
C ALA A 176 -16.88 -21.38 25.07
N VAL A 177 -17.16 -20.48 26.02
CA VAL A 177 -17.74 -20.87 27.33
C VAL A 177 -19.15 -21.39 27.14
N GLU A 178 -19.98 -20.73 26.32
CA GLU A 178 -21.35 -21.19 26.07
C GLU A 178 -21.39 -22.55 25.36
N LEU A 179 -20.54 -22.76 24.37
CA LEU A 179 -20.40 -24.05 23.68
C LEU A 179 -20.03 -25.19 24.63
N ARG A 180 -19.12 -24.94 25.62
CA ARG A 180 -18.75 -25.92 26.62
C ARG A 180 -19.88 -26.25 27.61
N LYS A 181 -20.70 -25.24 27.95
CA LYS A 181 -21.80 -25.41 28.89
C LYS A 181 -22.99 -26.14 28.29
N ARG A 182 -23.28 -25.90 26.99
CA ARG A 182 -24.44 -26.45 26.27
C ARG A 182 -24.05 -26.91 24.86
N PRO A 183 -23.35 -28.08 24.77
CA PRO A 183 -22.88 -28.57 23.46
C PRO A 183 -24.00 -28.82 22.46
N GLU A 184 -25.15 -29.29 22.93
CA GLU A 184 -26.30 -29.64 22.10
C GLU A 184 -27.01 -28.42 21.47
N GLU A 185 -26.92 -27.26 22.11
CA GLU A 185 -27.51 -26.00 21.67
C GLU A 185 -26.46 -25.08 21.00
N GLY A 186 -25.21 -25.54 20.87
CA GLY A 186 -24.01 -24.74 20.55
C GLY A 186 -23.89 -24.23 19.13
N ARG A 187 -24.90 -24.45 18.25
CA ARG A 187 -24.84 -24.00 16.84
C ARG A 187 -24.52 -22.51 16.70
N TYR A 188 -25.16 -21.67 17.48
CA TYR A 188 -24.93 -20.22 17.44
C TYR A 188 -23.56 -19.83 18.02
N ALA A 189 -23.10 -20.54 19.04
CA ALA A 189 -21.76 -20.36 19.60
C ALA A 189 -20.67 -20.71 18.59
N LEU A 190 -20.84 -21.81 17.85
CA LEU A 190 -19.95 -22.18 16.73
C LEU A 190 -19.95 -21.13 15.61
N LEU A 191 -21.12 -20.63 15.21
CA LEU A 191 -21.23 -19.56 14.21
C LEU A 191 -20.53 -18.28 14.67
N THR A 192 -20.70 -17.92 15.94
CA THR A 192 -20.04 -16.75 16.53
C THR A 192 -18.52 -16.94 16.55
N LEU A 193 -18.01 -18.10 16.96
CA LEU A 193 -16.58 -18.39 16.96
C LEU A 193 -15.98 -18.32 15.55
N ARG A 194 -16.67 -18.86 14.56
CA ARG A 194 -16.27 -18.78 13.14
C ARG A 194 -16.21 -17.34 12.64
N SER A 195 -17.26 -16.56 12.91
CA SER A 195 -17.31 -15.13 12.52
C SER A 195 -16.19 -14.31 13.17
N VAL A 196 -15.89 -14.59 14.44
CA VAL A 196 -14.78 -13.93 15.15
C VAL A 196 -13.42 -14.34 14.58
N ALA A 197 -13.23 -15.63 14.26
CA ALA A 197 -12.00 -16.09 13.62
C ALA A 197 -11.78 -15.41 12.28
N GLN A 198 -12.84 -15.27 11.48
CA GLN A 198 -12.79 -14.56 10.20
C GLN A 198 -12.45 -13.08 10.37
N MET A 199 -13.10 -12.38 11.32
CA MET A 199 -12.79 -10.97 11.60
C MET A 199 -11.34 -10.78 12.05
N LYS A 200 -10.81 -11.69 12.89
CA LYS A 200 -9.40 -11.66 13.31
C LYS A 200 -8.45 -11.84 12.12
N ALA A 201 -8.76 -12.75 11.20
CA ALA A 201 -7.96 -12.97 10.01
C ALA A 201 -7.92 -11.71 9.11
N LEU A 202 -9.09 -11.12 8.84
CA LEU A 202 -9.19 -9.86 8.07
C LEU A 202 -8.42 -8.71 8.72
N LEU A 203 -8.47 -8.62 10.03
CA LEU A 203 -7.78 -7.61 10.80
C LEU A 203 -6.26 -7.78 10.74
N ASN A 204 -5.79 -9.02 10.82
CA ASN A 204 -4.38 -9.35 10.68
C ASN A 204 -3.86 -9.01 9.28
N ASP A 205 -4.60 -9.40 8.23
CA ASP A 205 -4.25 -9.07 6.84
C ASP A 205 -4.16 -7.55 6.64
N LEU A 206 -5.10 -6.77 7.21
CA LEU A 206 -5.09 -5.31 7.14
C LEU A 206 -3.89 -4.71 7.87
N MET A 207 -3.56 -5.23 9.07
CA MET A 207 -2.41 -4.74 9.83
C MET A 207 -1.08 -5.05 9.14
N GLU A 208 -0.96 -6.21 8.51
CA GLU A 208 0.23 -6.57 7.74
C GLU A 208 0.38 -5.70 6.49
N PHE A 209 -0.71 -5.45 5.79
CA PHE A 209 -0.72 -4.53 4.66
C PHE A 209 -0.24 -3.14 5.08
N THR A 210 -0.74 -2.59 6.19
CA THR A 210 -0.34 -1.27 6.69
C THR A 210 1.12 -1.25 7.15
N ALA A 211 1.58 -2.30 7.86
CA ALA A 211 2.97 -2.41 8.30
C ALA A 211 3.95 -2.46 7.12
N HIS A 212 3.59 -3.17 6.05
CA HIS A 212 4.40 -3.24 4.84
C HIS A 212 4.48 -1.88 4.12
N ARG A 213 3.37 -1.16 4.00
CA ARG A 213 3.35 0.19 3.41
C ARG A 213 4.18 1.20 4.20
N LEU A 214 4.26 1.05 5.52
CA LEU A 214 5.12 1.88 6.40
C LEU A 214 6.61 1.53 6.28
N GLY A 215 7.00 0.69 5.31
CA GLY A 215 8.40 0.30 5.09
C GLY A 215 8.95 -0.69 6.11
N LYS A 216 8.10 -1.24 6.97
CA LYS A 216 8.46 -2.35 7.86
C LYS A 216 8.25 -3.63 7.06
N GLY A 217 9.26 -4.10 6.34
CA GLY A 217 9.19 -5.39 5.64
C GLY A 217 8.67 -6.51 6.55
N LEU A 218 8.11 -7.56 5.96
CA LEU A 218 7.61 -8.70 6.72
C LEU A 218 8.80 -9.42 7.39
N ALA A 219 8.90 -9.26 8.71
CA ALA A 219 9.92 -10.00 9.48
C ALA A 219 9.54 -11.49 9.53
N ILE A 220 10.48 -12.37 9.23
CA ILE A 220 10.35 -13.82 9.34
C ILE A 220 11.35 -14.38 10.35
N ALA A 221 10.97 -15.48 11.03
CA ALA A 221 11.79 -16.22 11.95
C ALA A 221 11.90 -17.69 11.47
N PRO A 222 12.80 -18.00 10.50
CA PRO A 222 12.93 -19.33 9.94
C PRO A 222 13.39 -20.33 10.99
N ALA A 223 12.71 -21.50 11.04
CA ALA A 223 13.08 -22.63 11.88
C ALA A 223 13.00 -23.93 11.06
N PRO A 224 13.75 -24.98 11.43
CA PRO A 224 13.66 -26.28 10.77
C PRO A 224 12.23 -26.79 10.75
N LEU A 225 11.73 -27.16 9.58
CA LEU A 225 10.35 -27.59 9.36
C LEU A 225 10.29 -28.73 8.34
N LYS A 226 9.33 -29.65 8.52
CA LYS A 226 8.92 -30.60 7.48
C LYS A 226 7.58 -30.14 6.90
N LEU A 227 7.61 -29.79 5.64
CA LEU A 227 6.48 -29.10 5.00
C LEU A 227 5.25 -29.98 4.80
N ASP A 228 5.42 -31.29 4.61
CA ASP A 228 4.30 -32.24 4.48
C ASP A 228 3.56 -32.48 5.81
N GLU A 229 4.28 -32.61 6.92
CA GLU A 229 3.68 -32.71 8.27
C GLU A 229 2.96 -31.40 8.59
N PHE A 230 3.61 -30.29 8.38
CA PHE A 230 3.06 -28.94 8.58
C PHE A 230 1.78 -28.68 7.75
N ALA A 231 1.80 -29.04 6.46
CA ALA A 231 0.65 -28.87 5.60
C ALA A 231 -0.52 -29.73 6.04
N ARG A 232 -0.25 -30.96 6.50
CA ARG A 232 -1.28 -31.86 7.04
C ARG A 232 -1.95 -31.26 8.27
N ASP A 233 -1.17 -30.77 9.23
CA ASP A 233 -1.69 -30.15 10.44
C ASP A 233 -2.58 -28.95 10.11
N THR A 234 -2.13 -28.08 9.19
CA THR A 234 -2.92 -26.93 8.72
C THR A 234 -4.21 -27.35 8.01
N MET A 235 -4.16 -28.40 7.19
CA MET A 235 -5.34 -28.95 6.51
C MET A 235 -6.33 -29.57 7.50
N ASP A 236 -5.84 -30.26 8.51
CA ASP A 236 -6.68 -30.88 9.56
C ASP A 236 -7.41 -29.82 10.39
N GLU A 237 -6.74 -28.72 10.73
CA GLU A 237 -7.36 -27.57 11.40
C GLU A 237 -8.51 -26.97 10.56
N ILE A 238 -8.28 -26.79 9.27
CA ILE A 238 -9.30 -26.23 8.35
C ILE A 238 -10.44 -27.24 8.16
N ASN A 239 -10.13 -28.52 8.00
CA ASN A 239 -11.12 -29.57 7.81
C ASN A 239 -12.01 -29.77 9.04
N ALA A 240 -11.48 -29.58 10.24
CA ALA A 240 -12.27 -29.63 11.47
C ALA A 240 -13.39 -28.58 11.51
N VAL A 241 -13.19 -27.46 10.79
CA VAL A 241 -14.15 -26.34 10.71
C VAL A 241 -15.02 -26.43 9.46
N TYR A 242 -14.46 -26.93 8.34
CA TYR A 242 -15.09 -26.96 7.00
C TYR A 242 -15.13 -28.40 6.46
N SER A 243 -15.75 -29.31 7.21
CA SER A 243 -15.79 -30.76 6.94
C SER A 243 -16.53 -31.17 5.65
N GLU A 244 -17.12 -30.25 4.92
CA GLU A 244 -17.95 -30.52 3.74
C GLU A 244 -17.15 -30.77 2.47
N ARG A 245 -15.85 -30.54 2.46
CA ARG A 245 -14.97 -30.74 1.31
C ARG A 245 -13.79 -31.65 1.61
N ALA A 246 -13.52 -32.57 0.71
CA ALA A 246 -12.34 -33.41 0.80
C ALA A 246 -11.07 -32.58 0.49
N LEU A 247 -10.15 -32.53 1.44
CA LEU A 247 -8.80 -32.02 1.27
C LEU A 247 -7.86 -33.20 1.04
N ALA A 248 -7.07 -33.17 -0.03
CA ALA A 248 -6.11 -34.21 -0.39
C ALA A 248 -4.69 -33.64 -0.39
N LEU A 249 -3.75 -34.35 0.28
CA LEU A 249 -2.34 -34.00 0.31
C LEU A 249 -1.51 -35.05 -0.42
N GLU A 250 -0.74 -34.60 -1.39
CA GLU A 250 0.28 -35.39 -2.09
C GLU A 250 1.65 -34.72 -1.89
N SER A 251 2.68 -35.52 -1.62
CA SER A 251 4.03 -35.02 -1.46
C SER A 251 5.05 -35.94 -2.11
N VAL A 252 6.05 -35.37 -2.76
CA VAL A 252 7.13 -36.09 -3.44
C VAL A 252 8.47 -35.40 -3.20
N GLY A 253 9.51 -36.19 -2.90
CA GLY A 253 10.87 -35.69 -2.65
C GLY A 253 11.15 -35.38 -1.18
N ASP A 254 12.15 -34.53 -0.92
CA ASP A 254 12.53 -34.11 0.44
C ASP A 254 11.71 -32.92 0.91
N MET A 255 11.03 -33.06 2.05
CA MET A 255 10.14 -32.04 2.62
C MET A 255 10.82 -31.13 3.65
N ARG A 256 12.12 -31.30 3.89
CA ARG A 256 12.86 -30.57 4.94
C ARG A 256 13.37 -29.22 4.43
N GLY A 257 13.32 -28.23 5.31
CA GLY A 257 13.87 -26.89 5.09
C GLY A 257 13.79 -26.05 6.35
N ALA A 258 14.06 -24.74 6.22
CA ALA A 258 13.96 -23.77 7.30
C ALA A 258 13.07 -22.60 6.85
N TRP A 259 11.91 -22.49 7.47
CA TRP A 259 10.90 -21.46 7.16
C TRP A 259 10.20 -20.99 8.44
N ASP A 260 9.55 -19.82 8.36
CA ASP A 260 8.67 -19.34 9.44
C ASP A 260 7.33 -20.07 9.36
N GLY A 261 7.09 -21.01 10.29
CA GLY A 261 5.87 -21.81 10.33
C GLY A 261 4.62 -20.96 10.51
N THR A 262 4.67 -19.87 11.30
CA THR A 262 3.51 -18.99 11.50
C THR A 262 3.11 -18.29 10.20
N ARG A 263 4.08 -17.81 9.45
CA ARG A 263 3.87 -17.16 8.15
C ARG A 263 3.42 -18.14 7.08
N LEU A 264 4.02 -19.33 7.04
CA LEU A 264 3.57 -20.36 6.09
C LEU A 264 2.17 -20.88 6.41
N HIS A 265 1.79 -20.99 7.69
CA HIS A 265 0.42 -21.31 8.07
C HIS A 265 -0.57 -20.29 7.52
N GLN A 266 -0.25 -19.01 7.64
CA GLN A 266 -1.07 -17.93 7.11
C GLN A 266 -1.17 -18.01 5.58
N ALA A 267 -0.05 -18.22 4.89
CA ALA A 267 -0.05 -18.33 3.41
C ALA A 267 -0.88 -19.52 2.93
N LEU A 268 -0.66 -20.71 3.53
CA LEU A 268 -1.37 -21.91 3.16
C LEU A 268 -2.88 -21.81 3.48
N SER A 269 -3.22 -21.25 4.63
CA SER A 269 -4.62 -21.00 5.01
C SER A 269 -5.31 -20.05 4.03
N ASN A 270 -4.66 -18.95 3.62
CA ASN A 270 -5.20 -18.01 2.64
C ASN A 270 -5.45 -18.69 1.29
N LEU A 271 -4.54 -19.56 0.83
CA LEU A 271 -4.73 -20.32 -0.41
C LEU A 271 -5.86 -21.34 -0.29
N LEU A 272 -5.93 -22.08 0.82
CA LEU A 272 -7.00 -23.05 1.07
C LEU A 272 -8.37 -22.38 1.18
N PHE A 273 -8.48 -21.22 1.88
CA PHE A 273 -9.72 -20.46 1.93
C PHE A 273 -10.14 -19.92 0.58
N ASN A 274 -9.21 -19.51 -0.28
CA ASN A 274 -9.51 -19.17 -1.65
C ASN A 274 -10.05 -20.37 -2.43
N ALA A 275 -9.44 -21.54 -2.30
CA ALA A 275 -9.89 -22.76 -2.94
C ALA A 275 -11.29 -23.21 -2.46
N LEU A 276 -11.58 -23.07 -1.14
CA LEU A 276 -12.90 -23.31 -0.56
C LEU A 276 -13.96 -22.37 -1.10
N LYS A 277 -13.60 -21.08 -1.27
CA LYS A 277 -14.53 -20.02 -1.68
C LYS A 277 -14.87 -20.06 -3.18
N TYR A 278 -13.86 -20.27 -4.03
CA TYR A 278 -14.00 -20.17 -5.48
C TYR A 278 -14.09 -21.53 -6.18
N GLY A 279 -13.83 -22.62 -5.45
CA GLY A 279 -13.97 -23.98 -5.96
C GLY A 279 -15.42 -24.44 -6.04
N TYR A 280 -15.73 -25.30 -7.02
CA TYR A 280 -17.06 -25.92 -7.14
C TYR A 280 -17.39 -26.83 -5.95
N VAL A 281 -18.63 -26.76 -5.48
CA VAL A 281 -19.12 -27.61 -4.38
C VAL A 281 -18.99 -29.09 -4.78
N GLY A 282 -18.54 -29.95 -3.85
CA GLY A 282 -18.37 -31.38 -4.07
C GLY A 282 -17.09 -31.78 -4.82
N GLN A 283 -16.28 -30.80 -5.29
CA GLN A 283 -14.98 -31.10 -5.87
C GLN A 283 -13.88 -31.05 -4.81
N PRO A 284 -12.89 -31.97 -4.83
CA PRO A 284 -11.80 -31.98 -3.87
C PRO A 284 -10.87 -30.79 -4.10
N ILE A 285 -10.21 -30.36 -3.01
CA ILE A 285 -9.12 -29.41 -3.04
C ILE A 285 -7.83 -30.19 -2.84
N GLY A 286 -6.89 -30.08 -3.77
CA GLY A 286 -5.61 -30.75 -3.72
C GLY A 286 -4.50 -29.83 -3.22
N VAL A 287 -3.66 -30.32 -2.30
CA VAL A 287 -2.37 -29.74 -1.96
C VAL A 287 -1.30 -30.70 -2.46
N VAL A 288 -0.44 -30.23 -3.35
CA VAL A 288 0.67 -31.01 -3.89
C VAL A 288 1.96 -30.33 -3.50
N ILE A 289 2.89 -31.08 -2.89
CA ILE A 289 4.19 -30.54 -2.49
C ILE A 289 5.29 -31.26 -3.27
N ASP A 290 5.94 -30.52 -4.14
CA ASP A 290 7.11 -31.01 -4.89
C ASP A 290 8.40 -30.57 -4.20
N GLY A 291 9.04 -31.53 -3.54
CA GLY A 291 10.33 -31.41 -2.89
C GLY A 291 11.48 -32.10 -3.65
N THR A 292 11.34 -32.34 -4.96
CA THR A 292 12.40 -32.94 -5.78
C THR A 292 13.53 -31.97 -6.08
N GLY A 293 13.27 -30.66 -6.05
CA GLY A 293 14.28 -29.63 -6.18
C GLY A 293 15.29 -29.64 -5.03
N LYS A 294 16.58 -29.46 -5.32
CA LYS A 294 17.64 -29.46 -4.29
C LYS A 294 17.60 -28.22 -3.41
N ASP A 295 17.36 -27.07 -4.03
CA ASP A 295 17.48 -25.74 -3.39
C ASP A 295 16.13 -25.12 -3.06
N GLU A 296 15.03 -25.66 -3.60
CA GLU A 296 13.67 -25.15 -3.43
C GLU A 296 12.64 -26.26 -3.26
N ILE A 297 11.48 -25.88 -2.75
CA ILE A 297 10.28 -26.71 -2.61
C ILE A 297 9.07 -25.96 -3.12
N GLN A 298 8.13 -26.66 -3.75
CA GLN A 298 7.00 -26.06 -4.42
C GLN A 298 5.67 -26.62 -3.90
N PRO A 299 5.07 -26.05 -2.83
CA PRO A 299 3.71 -26.34 -2.45
C PRO A 299 2.72 -25.65 -3.42
N THR A 300 1.77 -26.44 -3.93
CA THR A 300 0.74 -26.01 -4.86
C THR A 300 -0.63 -26.34 -4.29
N VAL A 301 -1.54 -25.36 -4.21
CA VAL A 301 -2.95 -25.56 -3.88
C VAL A 301 -3.76 -25.52 -5.17
N ARG A 302 -4.54 -26.57 -5.42
CA ARG A 302 -5.36 -26.76 -6.63
C ARG A 302 -6.83 -26.88 -6.29
N ASN A 303 -7.67 -26.23 -7.08
CA ASN A 303 -9.14 -26.42 -7.00
C ASN A 303 -9.77 -26.37 -8.39
N SER A 304 -10.91 -27.03 -8.52
CA SER A 304 -11.78 -26.85 -9.68
C SER A 304 -12.80 -25.77 -9.39
N GLY A 305 -12.91 -24.79 -10.28
CA GLY A 305 -13.77 -23.62 -10.09
C GLY A 305 -13.97 -22.83 -11.39
N LYS A 306 -14.58 -21.65 -11.28
CA LYS A 306 -14.67 -20.71 -12.40
C LYS A 306 -13.25 -20.24 -12.78
N PRO A 307 -12.88 -20.24 -14.06
CA PRO A 307 -11.54 -19.79 -14.48
C PRO A 307 -11.33 -18.31 -14.17
N ILE A 308 -10.13 -17.96 -13.79
CA ILE A 308 -9.74 -16.56 -13.56
C ILE A 308 -9.62 -15.87 -14.91
N ALA A 309 -10.26 -14.71 -15.07
CA ALA A 309 -10.18 -13.95 -16.30
C ALA A 309 -8.73 -13.57 -16.64
N PRO A 310 -8.23 -13.77 -17.87
CA PRO A 310 -6.83 -13.55 -18.23
C PRO A 310 -6.29 -12.15 -17.89
N HIS A 311 -7.13 -11.13 -17.98
CA HIS A 311 -6.76 -9.75 -17.64
C HIS A 311 -6.58 -9.54 -16.13
N MET A 312 -7.10 -10.42 -15.27
CA MET A 312 -6.98 -10.35 -13.82
C MET A 312 -5.71 -11.02 -13.31
N VAL A 313 -5.19 -12.03 -14.02
CA VAL A 313 -4.02 -12.83 -13.59
C VAL A 313 -2.82 -11.95 -13.19
N PRO A 314 -2.41 -10.92 -13.97
CA PRO A 314 -1.26 -10.08 -13.60
C PRO A 314 -1.46 -9.25 -12.33
N ARG A 315 -2.72 -8.99 -11.97
CA ARG A 315 -3.09 -8.12 -10.84
C ARG A 315 -3.62 -8.88 -9.63
N LEU A 316 -3.70 -10.21 -9.71
CA LEU A 316 -4.36 -11.03 -8.71
C LEU A 316 -3.69 -10.94 -7.32
N PHE A 317 -2.39 -10.69 -7.31
CA PHE A 317 -1.59 -10.50 -6.09
C PHE A 317 -1.46 -9.02 -5.67
N ASP A 318 -2.09 -8.09 -6.38
CA ASP A 318 -2.13 -6.69 -5.96
C ASP A 318 -3.13 -6.52 -4.79
N PRO A 319 -2.86 -5.60 -3.86
CA PRO A 319 -3.76 -5.39 -2.73
C PRO A 319 -5.12 -4.85 -3.19
N LEU A 320 -6.18 -5.29 -2.50
CA LEU A 320 -7.56 -4.81 -2.70
C LEU A 320 -8.17 -5.15 -4.07
N VAL A 321 -7.52 -5.98 -4.87
CA VAL A 321 -8.05 -6.43 -6.17
C VAL A 321 -9.12 -7.50 -5.96
N ARG A 322 -10.26 -7.32 -6.60
CA ARG A 322 -11.40 -8.26 -6.59
C ARG A 322 -12.00 -8.35 -7.98
N GLU A 323 -12.48 -9.52 -8.32
CA GLU A 323 -13.37 -9.67 -9.47
C GLU A 323 -14.75 -9.08 -9.09
N PRO A 324 -15.36 -8.21 -9.94
CA PRO A 324 -16.73 -7.75 -9.72
C PRO A 324 -17.65 -8.99 -9.67
N ARG A 325 -18.45 -9.11 -8.62
CA ARG A 325 -19.52 -10.14 -8.59
C ARG A 325 -20.61 -9.72 -9.57
N ASP A 326 -20.95 -10.58 -10.49
CA ASP A 326 -22.23 -10.49 -11.18
C ASP A 326 -23.34 -10.75 -10.14
N GLU A 327 -24.22 -9.79 -9.92
CA GLU A 327 -25.34 -9.86 -8.96
C GLU A 327 -26.33 -11.03 -9.25
N GLN A 328 -26.12 -11.75 -10.34
CA GLN A 328 -26.95 -12.88 -10.78
C GLN A 328 -26.41 -14.26 -10.39
N ASP A 329 -25.25 -14.35 -9.75
CA ASP A 329 -24.59 -15.64 -9.41
C ASP A 329 -24.85 -16.05 -7.93
N ASP A 330 -26.08 -15.82 -7.44
CA ASP A 330 -26.58 -16.28 -6.13
C ASP A 330 -26.82 -17.81 -6.05
N GLY A 331 -26.28 -18.59 -7.01
CA GLY A 331 -26.30 -20.04 -7.03
C GLY A 331 -25.34 -20.73 -6.05
N GLY A 332 -24.63 -19.99 -5.20
CA GLY A 332 -23.86 -20.53 -4.08
C GLY A 332 -24.78 -21.02 -2.98
N ASP A 333 -24.67 -22.28 -2.64
CA ASP A 333 -25.40 -22.95 -1.56
C ASP A 333 -25.51 -22.03 -0.32
N ALA A 334 -26.75 -21.57 -0.04
CA ALA A 334 -27.08 -20.76 1.14
C ALA A 334 -26.80 -21.51 2.47
N SER A 335 -26.36 -22.77 2.42
CA SER A 335 -25.93 -23.57 3.57
C SER A 335 -24.50 -23.23 4.05
N LEU A 336 -23.71 -22.45 3.27
CA LEU A 336 -22.36 -21.98 3.66
C LEU A 336 -22.29 -20.45 3.83
N PRO A 337 -23.01 -19.85 4.79
CA PRO A 337 -23.05 -18.39 4.94
C PRO A 337 -21.70 -17.76 5.35
N LEU A 338 -20.68 -18.57 5.64
CA LEU A 338 -19.43 -18.12 6.28
C LEU A 338 -18.23 -18.01 5.34
N VAL A 339 -18.24 -18.67 4.18
CA VAL A 339 -17.19 -18.53 3.16
C VAL A 339 -17.49 -17.33 2.24
N SER A 340 -18.74 -16.87 2.24
CA SER A 340 -19.23 -15.74 1.42
C SER A 340 -18.89 -14.35 1.99
N GLY A 341 -18.32 -14.27 3.21
CA GLY A 341 -18.00 -13.02 3.90
C GLY A 341 -16.86 -12.22 3.25
N ALA A 342 -16.93 -10.92 3.46
CA ALA A 342 -16.07 -9.89 2.92
C ALA A 342 -14.56 -10.18 3.12
N ASN A 343 -13.87 -10.76 2.13
CA ASN A 343 -12.41 -10.70 2.06
C ASN A 343 -12.01 -9.33 1.54
N LEU A 344 -11.06 -8.66 2.18
CA LEU A 344 -10.56 -7.34 1.76
C LEU A 344 -9.78 -7.37 0.43
N GLY A 345 -9.60 -8.55 -0.19
CA GLY A 345 -8.73 -8.71 -1.37
C GLY A 345 -7.24 -8.62 -1.00
N LEU A 346 -6.91 -8.92 0.25
CA LEU A 346 -5.55 -8.88 0.78
C LEU A 346 -4.91 -10.26 0.90
N GLY A 347 -5.69 -11.35 0.96
CA GLY A 347 -5.16 -12.69 1.23
C GLY A 347 -4.08 -13.13 0.25
N LEU A 348 -4.27 -12.94 -1.07
CA LEU A 348 -3.26 -13.28 -2.07
C LEU A 348 -2.07 -12.32 -2.06
N TYR A 349 -2.29 -11.05 -1.74
CA TYR A 349 -1.22 -10.09 -1.50
C TYR A 349 -0.33 -10.56 -0.34
N VAL A 350 -0.93 -10.95 0.78
CA VAL A 350 -0.19 -11.48 1.96
C VAL A 350 0.58 -12.75 1.59
N VAL A 351 0.01 -13.65 0.79
CA VAL A 351 0.71 -14.84 0.28
C VAL A 351 1.97 -14.45 -0.51
N ARG A 352 1.87 -13.45 -1.39
CA ARG A 352 3.04 -12.94 -2.14
C ARG A 352 4.11 -12.35 -1.23
N GLU A 353 3.73 -11.52 -0.28
CA GLU A 353 4.67 -10.88 0.65
C GLU A 353 5.38 -11.92 1.55
N ILE A 354 4.66 -12.98 1.98
CA ILE A 354 5.25 -14.09 2.72
C ILE A 354 6.26 -14.86 1.85
N ALA A 355 5.91 -15.15 0.60
CA ALA A 355 6.83 -15.83 -0.34
C ALA A 355 8.10 -14.99 -0.56
N LEU A 356 7.96 -13.69 -0.82
CA LEU A 356 9.07 -12.75 -1.02
C LEU A 356 9.95 -12.63 0.25
N ALA A 357 9.36 -12.57 1.42
CA ALA A 357 10.10 -12.53 2.69
C ALA A 357 10.95 -13.77 2.90
N HIS A 358 10.50 -14.94 2.41
CA HIS A 358 11.28 -16.19 2.41
C HIS A 358 12.30 -16.28 1.25
N GLY A 359 12.42 -15.24 0.42
CA GLY A 359 13.31 -15.23 -0.76
C GLY A 359 12.77 -16.04 -1.94
N GLY A 360 11.49 -16.37 -1.91
CA GLY A 360 10.79 -17.16 -2.92
C GLY A 360 9.86 -16.33 -3.79
N SER A 361 8.88 -17.00 -4.42
CA SER A 361 7.88 -16.38 -5.28
C SER A 361 6.54 -17.13 -5.22
N VAL A 362 5.48 -16.53 -5.76
CA VAL A 362 4.18 -17.14 -5.95
C VAL A 362 3.72 -16.97 -7.39
N SER A 363 3.07 -17.99 -7.94
CA SER A 363 2.48 -17.97 -9.26
C SER A 363 1.07 -18.56 -9.26
N VAL A 364 0.30 -18.28 -10.31
CA VAL A 364 -1.03 -18.83 -10.52
C VAL A 364 -1.17 -19.29 -11.96
N GLU A 365 -1.77 -20.46 -12.12
CA GLU A 365 -2.20 -21.00 -13.41
C GLU A 365 -3.71 -21.26 -13.34
N SER A 366 -4.46 -20.80 -14.34
CA SER A 366 -5.90 -21.02 -14.42
C SER A 366 -6.27 -21.42 -15.85
N HIS A 367 -6.58 -22.69 -16.03
CA HIS A 367 -6.92 -23.27 -17.33
C HIS A 367 -8.21 -24.10 -17.23
N GLY A 368 -9.18 -23.81 -18.09
CA GLY A 368 -10.50 -24.47 -18.04
C GLY A 368 -11.14 -24.26 -16.67
N SER A 369 -11.51 -25.34 -16.00
CA SER A 369 -12.08 -25.29 -14.65
C SER A 369 -11.05 -25.44 -13.51
N ASN A 370 -9.77 -25.52 -13.82
CA ASN A 370 -8.73 -25.77 -12.82
C ASN A 370 -7.91 -24.51 -12.55
N THR A 371 -7.73 -24.18 -11.28
CA THR A 371 -6.85 -23.12 -10.80
C THR A 371 -5.81 -23.73 -9.84
N ALA A 372 -4.55 -23.36 -10.03
CA ALA A 372 -3.43 -23.80 -9.22
C ALA A 372 -2.60 -22.58 -8.79
N PHE A 373 -2.41 -22.44 -7.48
CA PHE A 373 -1.50 -21.46 -6.88
C PHE A 373 -0.27 -22.19 -6.37
N THR A 374 0.90 -21.81 -6.88
CA THR A 374 2.19 -22.43 -6.55
C THR A 374 3.09 -21.44 -5.83
N LEU A 375 3.54 -21.80 -4.63
CA LEU A 375 4.63 -21.13 -3.94
C LEU A 375 5.95 -21.77 -4.35
N CYS A 376 6.97 -21.00 -4.64
CA CYS A 376 8.34 -21.47 -4.81
C CYS A 376 9.14 -20.95 -3.61
N LEU A 377 9.60 -21.85 -2.73
CA LEU A 377 10.25 -21.50 -1.48
C LEU A 377 11.68 -22.07 -1.45
N PRO A 378 12.72 -21.24 -1.28
CA PRO A 378 14.07 -21.73 -1.02
C PRO A 378 14.07 -22.60 0.27
N ARG A 379 14.83 -23.70 0.25
CA ARG A 379 14.89 -24.61 1.43
C ARG A 379 15.57 -23.98 2.63
N PHE A 380 16.53 -23.09 2.35
CA PHE A 380 17.27 -22.37 3.38
C PHE A 380 17.19 -20.89 3.07
N THR A 381 16.43 -20.18 3.87
CA THR A 381 16.41 -18.72 3.78
C THR A 381 17.75 -18.20 4.28
N SER A 382 18.48 -17.51 3.40
CA SER A 382 19.69 -16.79 3.81
C SER A 382 19.30 -15.70 4.81
N THR A 383 19.92 -15.66 5.96
CA THR A 383 19.67 -14.68 7.05
C THR A 383 20.11 -13.25 6.69
N ALA A 384 20.24 -12.93 5.42
CA ALA A 384 20.67 -11.63 4.89
C ALA A 384 19.64 -11.08 3.88
N ALA A 385 18.43 -10.80 4.33
CA ALA A 385 17.56 -9.90 3.58
C ALA A 385 18.00 -8.45 3.85
N GLN A 386 18.96 -7.97 3.06
CA GLN A 386 19.12 -6.53 2.89
C GLN A 386 17.84 -5.97 2.22
N PRO A 387 17.39 -4.77 2.60
CA PRO A 387 16.24 -4.16 1.94
C PRO A 387 16.54 -4.02 0.45
N ILE A 388 15.71 -4.63 -0.38
CA ILE A 388 15.80 -4.53 -1.84
C ILE A 388 15.44 -3.08 -2.20
N THR A 389 16.49 -2.30 -2.50
CA THR A 389 16.32 -1.05 -3.24
C THR A 389 15.67 -1.40 -4.59
N ARG A 390 14.50 -0.83 -4.85
CA ARG A 390 13.78 -0.97 -6.12
C ARG A 390 14.71 -0.60 -7.27
N HIS A 391 15.20 -1.57 -8.00
CA HIS A 391 15.75 -1.32 -9.33
C HIS A 391 14.57 -1.05 -10.28
N ALA A 392 14.60 0.15 -10.86
CA ALA A 392 13.76 0.51 -11.99
C ALA A 392 13.97 -0.50 -13.12
N ALA A 393 12.87 -0.92 -13.75
CA ALA A 393 12.90 -1.79 -14.91
C ALA A 393 13.71 -1.14 -16.05
N PRO A 394 14.53 -1.89 -16.80
CA PRO A 394 15.20 -1.34 -17.97
C PRO A 394 14.16 -1.03 -19.05
N ALA A 395 14.24 0.20 -19.58
CA ALA A 395 13.47 0.61 -20.75
C ALA A 395 13.84 -0.31 -21.93
N ALA A 396 12.84 -0.92 -22.53
CA ALA A 396 12.98 -1.64 -23.79
C ALA A 396 13.31 -0.64 -24.91
N SER A 397 14.38 -0.94 -25.64
CA SER A 397 14.83 -0.26 -26.86
C SER A 397 13.84 -0.46 -28.01
#